data_1af265c6c380416950cde71a5a17a8e9
#
_entry.id   1af265c6c380416950cde71a5a17a8e9
#
_cell.length_a   1.000
_cell.length_b   1.000
_cell.length_c   1.000
_cell.angle_alpha   90.00
_cell.angle_beta   90.00
_cell.angle_gamma   90.00
#
_symmetry.space_group_name_H-M   'P 1'
#
loop_
_entity.id
_entity.type
_entity.pdbx_description
1 polymer ?
#
loop_
_entity_poly.entity_id
_entity_poly.type
_entity_poly.pdbx_seq_one_letter_code
_entity_poly.pdbx_strand_id
1 'polypeptide(L)' 'MAEWTRDELVALYPDGTINVQVDDDVRPMTSDEWSAWIDAQVGTEKPSDA' A
#
# COMPACT_ATOMS: atom_id res chain seq x y z
N MET A 1 3.79 2.41 20.13
CA MET A 1 3.83 1.70 18.86
C MET A 1 2.54 1.93 18.12
N ALA A 2 2.65 2.25 16.87
CA ALA A 2 1.49 2.57 16.05
C ALA A 2 1.34 1.53 14.94
N GLU A 3 0.11 1.26 14.58
CA GLU A 3 -0.22 0.37 13.49
C GLU A 3 -0.83 1.18 12.36
N TRP A 4 -0.63 0.68 11.13
CA TRP A 4 -1.23 1.31 9.98
C TRP A 4 -2.74 1.16 10.02
N THR A 5 -3.45 2.25 9.77
CA THR A 5 -4.90 2.21 9.56
C THR A 5 -5.18 2.35 8.08
N ARG A 6 -6.36 1.90 7.64
CA ARG A 6 -6.75 2.00 6.24
C ARG A 6 -6.76 3.44 5.76
N ASP A 7 -7.27 4.35 6.58
CA ASP A 7 -7.34 5.77 6.21
C ASP A 7 -5.96 6.35 5.98
N GLU A 8 -5.00 6.00 6.82
CA GLU A 8 -3.63 6.46 6.65
C GLU A 8 -3.01 5.92 5.37
N LEU A 9 -3.21 4.64 5.12
CA LEU A 9 -2.66 3.99 3.92
C LEU A 9 -3.26 4.57 2.65
N VAL A 10 -4.56 4.79 2.64
CA VAL A 10 -5.23 5.39 1.48
C VAL A 10 -4.73 6.81 1.24
N ALA A 11 -4.47 7.55 2.29
CA ALA A 11 -3.96 8.92 2.16
C ALA A 11 -2.53 8.94 1.61
N LEU A 12 -1.69 7.99 2.04
CA LEU A 12 -0.29 7.92 1.58
C LEU A 12 -0.14 7.25 0.23
N TYR A 13 -0.97 6.25 -0.04
CA TYR A 13 -0.87 5.42 -1.23
C TYR A 13 -2.23 5.33 -1.93
N PRO A 14 -2.69 6.44 -2.55
CA PRO A 14 -3.97 6.41 -3.26
C PRO A 14 -3.97 5.39 -4.40
N ASP A 15 -5.16 4.94 -4.77
CA ASP A 15 -5.32 4.01 -5.88
C ASP A 15 -4.67 4.59 -7.15
N GLY A 16 -3.88 3.76 -7.80
CA GLY A 16 -3.20 4.16 -9.03
C GLY A 16 -1.82 4.78 -8.83
N THR A 17 -1.37 4.95 -7.57
CA THR A 17 -0.05 5.51 -7.31
C THR A 17 1.02 4.46 -7.04
N ILE A 18 0.62 3.21 -6.79
CA ILE A 18 1.55 2.12 -6.53
C ILE A 18 1.78 1.38 -7.83
N ASN A 19 3.05 1.18 -8.17
CA ASN A 19 3.43 0.43 -9.35
C ASN A 19 3.99 -0.91 -8.94
N VAL A 20 3.73 -1.92 -9.77
CA VAL A 20 4.31 -3.25 -9.61
C VAL A 20 5.19 -3.55 -10.81
N GLN A 21 6.24 -4.31 -10.56
CA GLN A 21 7.13 -4.76 -11.62
C GLN A 21 6.90 -6.25 -11.84
N VAL A 22 6.50 -6.60 -13.06
CA VAL A 22 6.32 -7.99 -13.48
C VAL A 22 7.25 -8.21 -14.66
N ASP A 23 8.22 -9.10 -14.48
CA ASP A 23 9.32 -9.27 -15.42
C ASP A 23 10.04 -7.94 -15.60
N ASP A 24 10.13 -7.42 -16.81
CA ASP A 24 10.77 -6.14 -17.07
C ASP A 24 9.75 -5.01 -17.26
N ASP A 25 8.48 -5.28 -17.02
CA ASP A 25 7.42 -4.30 -17.19
C ASP A 25 6.99 -3.72 -15.86
N VAL A 26 6.94 -2.39 -15.79
CA VAL A 26 6.41 -1.68 -14.63
C VAL A 26 5.02 -1.19 -14.99
N ARG A 27 4.03 -1.53 -14.18
CA ARG A 27 2.65 -1.12 -14.41
C ARG A 27 2.01 -0.72 -13.08
N PRO A 28 0.99 0.15 -13.13
CA PRO A 28 0.27 0.48 -11.91
C PRO A 28 -0.57 -0.73 -11.45
N MET A 29 -0.73 -0.84 -10.14
CA MET A 29 -1.63 -1.84 -9.58
C MET A 29 -3.05 -1.60 -10.05
N THR A 30 -3.77 -2.70 -10.30
CA THR A 30 -5.22 -2.60 -10.51
C THR A 30 -5.89 -2.24 -9.17
N SER A 31 -7.13 -1.76 -9.24
CA SER A 31 -7.87 -1.43 -8.02
C SER A 31 -8.02 -2.63 -7.10
N ASP A 32 -8.23 -3.81 -7.64
CA ASP A 32 -8.34 -5.03 -6.84
C ASP A 32 -7.03 -5.36 -6.15
N GLU A 33 -5.92 -5.25 -6.86
CA GLU A 33 -4.59 -5.49 -6.30
C GLU A 33 -4.27 -4.46 -5.21
N TRP A 34 -4.56 -3.20 -5.48
CA TRP A 34 -4.35 -2.13 -4.53
C TRP A 34 -5.15 -2.35 -3.25
N SER A 35 -6.41 -2.70 -3.39
CA SER A 35 -7.28 -2.96 -2.23
C SER A 35 -6.74 -4.11 -1.38
N ALA A 36 -6.32 -5.18 -2.02
CA ALA A 36 -5.74 -6.32 -1.32
C ALA A 36 -4.44 -5.93 -0.60
N TRP A 37 -3.60 -5.14 -1.27
CA TRP A 37 -2.35 -4.67 -0.67
C TRP A 37 -2.62 -3.79 0.55
N ILE A 38 -3.56 -2.86 0.44
CA ILE A 38 -3.94 -1.99 1.56
C ILE A 38 -4.42 -2.83 2.75
N ASP A 39 -5.30 -3.79 2.49
CA ASP A 39 -5.81 -4.66 3.56
C ASP A 39 -4.69 -5.46 4.22
N ALA A 40 -3.69 -5.87 3.45
CA ALA A 40 -2.55 -6.61 3.97
C ALA A 40 -1.67 -5.74 4.88
N GLN A 41 -1.64 -4.43 4.66
CA GLN A 41 -0.83 -3.51 5.46
C GLN A 41 -1.55 -3.04 6.72
N VAL A 42 -2.88 -3.10 6.74
CA VAL A 42 -3.66 -2.68 7.92
C VAL A 42 -3.29 -3.58 9.10
N GLY A 43 -2.97 -2.95 10.22
CA GLY A 43 -2.58 -3.68 11.42
C GLY A 43 -1.10 -4.02 11.50
N THR A 44 -0.32 -3.76 10.46
CA THR A 44 1.12 -3.92 10.54
C THR A 44 1.73 -2.74 11.26
N GLU A 45 2.89 -2.94 11.86
CA GLU A 45 3.56 -1.90 12.62
C GLU A 45 4.18 -0.86 11.68
N LYS A 46 3.94 0.40 12.01
CA LYS A 46 4.57 1.50 11.28
C LYS A 46 6.06 1.54 11.55
N PRO A 47 6.87 1.94 10.54
CA PRO A 47 8.28 2.17 10.79
C PRO A 47 8.44 3.27 11.85
N SER A 48 9.36 3.06 12.75
CA SER A 48 9.65 4.03 13.79
C SER A 48 10.59 5.09 13.25
N ASP A 49 10.16 6.32 13.29
CA ASP A 49 11.01 7.47 12.96
C ASP A 49 11.68 7.97 14.21
N ALA A 50 12.54 7.21 14.69
CA ALA A 50 13.25 7.60 15.90
C ALA A 50 14.22 8.75 15.64
#